data_6d984decbbd3398040e2e8e3c1342979
#
_entry.id   6d984decbbd3398040e2e8e3c1342979
#
_cell.length_a   1.000
_cell.length_b   1.000
_cell.length_c   1.000
_cell.angle_alpha   90.00
_cell.angle_beta   90.00
_cell.angle_gamma   90.00
#
_symmetry.space_group_name_H-M   'P 1'
#
loop_
_entity.id
_entity.type
_entity.pdbx_description
1 polymer ?
#
loop_
_entity_poly.entity_id
_entity_poly.type
_entity_poly.pdbx_seq_one_letter_code
_entity_poly.pdbx_strand_id
1 'polypeptide(L)'
;MSLQLNYPLWLLGFPILVALVWWGHRLRWRFTYIPHQRTRLRPWQSWVTLWSTALTGACILLSLAEPILTYPATRPKLPPIWVLWDVSHSMRNTDRLPDRRHYALRLWEEALDSLNQQEAQSKMGLIVFAQGAYGLLPLTTDRETFRWALRQAIVLDIGEGTDLAEALEMAITYAQPGTHLLIVSDGAHNNPLSADLRQIAEAAAARAIPIHALWVGQDPATTFPQTLQHLSERTHGRFWNNTLSLRPLYRYETLPVSYPLQKIFLWAALLAAFIMGIALSLGWFNLLSA
;
A
#
# COMPACT_ATOMS: atom_id res chain seq x y z
N MET A 1 -2.75 12.08 -16.62
CA MET A 1 -4.10 12.15 -16.05
C MET A 1 -5.09 11.77 -17.14
N SER A 2 -5.94 10.80 -16.91
CA SER A 2 -7.01 10.43 -17.84
C SER A 2 -8.34 10.38 -17.07
N LEU A 3 -9.39 10.90 -17.69
CA LEU A 3 -10.75 10.81 -17.20
C LEU A 3 -11.43 9.68 -17.97
N GLN A 4 -11.97 8.71 -17.28
CA GLN A 4 -12.73 7.60 -17.84
C GLN A 4 -14.15 7.64 -17.27
N LEU A 5 -15.12 7.24 -18.09
CA LEU A 5 -16.52 7.12 -17.70
C LEU A 5 -16.90 5.64 -17.78
N ASN A 6 -17.35 5.06 -16.65
CA ASN A 6 -17.78 3.65 -16.66
C ASN A 6 -19.07 3.47 -17.47
N TYR A 7 -19.99 4.42 -17.35
CA TYR A 7 -21.29 4.36 -18.01
C TYR A 7 -21.57 5.62 -18.84
N PRO A 8 -20.89 5.84 -19.97
CA PRO A 8 -21.03 7.06 -20.77
C PRO A 8 -22.43 7.25 -21.35
N LEU A 9 -23.22 6.18 -21.46
CA LEU A 9 -24.60 6.23 -21.99
C LEU A 9 -25.52 7.15 -21.17
N TRP A 10 -25.27 7.35 -19.87
CA TRP A 10 -26.05 8.28 -19.05
C TRP A 10 -25.91 9.74 -19.50
N LEU A 11 -24.84 10.07 -20.22
CA LEU A 11 -24.67 11.41 -20.78
C LEU A 11 -25.70 11.71 -21.90
N LEU A 12 -26.31 10.72 -22.51
CA LEU A 12 -27.41 10.88 -23.44
C LEU A 12 -28.67 11.48 -22.77
N GLY A 13 -28.73 11.43 -21.43
CA GLY A 13 -29.75 12.11 -20.66
C GLY A 13 -29.66 13.65 -20.67
N PHE A 14 -28.50 14.25 -21.02
CA PHE A 14 -28.36 15.71 -21.06
C PHE A 14 -29.33 16.41 -22.03
N PRO A 15 -29.47 16.00 -23.28
CA PRO A 15 -30.44 16.59 -24.19
C PRO A 15 -31.87 16.50 -23.65
N ILE A 16 -32.24 15.37 -23.04
CA ILE A 16 -33.56 15.15 -22.44
C ILE A 16 -33.74 16.12 -21.25
N LEU A 17 -32.74 16.25 -20.40
CA LEU A 17 -32.75 17.20 -19.26
C LEU A 17 -32.95 18.64 -19.76
N VAL A 18 -32.21 19.07 -20.76
CA VAL A 18 -32.32 20.40 -21.34
C VAL A 18 -33.75 20.61 -21.90
N ALA A 19 -34.29 19.63 -22.61
CA ALA A 19 -35.66 19.69 -23.15
C ALA A 19 -36.70 19.81 -22.02
N LEU A 20 -36.60 19.02 -20.97
CA LEU A 20 -37.49 19.05 -19.81
C LEU A 20 -37.44 20.38 -19.04
N VAL A 21 -36.23 20.92 -18.79
CA VAL A 21 -36.03 22.21 -18.15
C VAL A 21 -36.62 23.34 -18.99
N TRP A 22 -36.37 23.33 -20.30
CA TRP A 22 -36.96 24.30 -21.26
C TRP A 22 -38.48 24.19 -21.33
N TRP A 23 -39.04 22.96 -21.42
CA TRP A 23 -40.45 22.70 -21.42
C TRP A 23 -41.14 23.19 -20.14
N GLY A 24 -40.55 22.86 -18.98
CA GLY A 24 -41.06 23.30 -17.67
C GLY A 24 -41.03 24.84 -17.54
N HIS A 25 -40.00 25.50 -18.06
CA HIS A 25 -39.94 26.94 -18.12
C HIS A 25 -41.04 27.53 -19.01
N ARG A 26 -41.24 26.95 -20.19
CA ARG A 26 -42.27 27.41 -21.14
C ARG A 26 -43.70 27.21 -20.61
N LEU A 27 -43.97 26.10 -19.91
CA LEU A 27 -45.25 25.85 -19.26
C LEU A 27 -45.53 26.87 -18.15
N ARG A 28 -44.56 27.24 -17.34
CA ARG A 28 -44.72 28.29 -16.30
C ARG A 28 -45.18 29.61 -16.90
N TRP A 29 -44.66 30.03 -18.02
CA TRP A 29 -45.14 31.25 -18.73
C TRP A 29 -46.57 31.15 -19.18
N ARG A 30 -47.12 30.00 -19.51
CA ARG A 30 -48.50 29.79 -19.90
C ARG A 30 -49.47 29.78 -18.73
N PHE A 31 -49.06 29.23 -17.57
CA PHE A 31 -49.93 29.10 -16.38
C PHE A 31 -49.89 30.35 -15.46
N THR A 32 -48.98 31.31 -15.64
CA THR A 32 -48.94 32.57 -14.88
C THR A 32 -50.00 33.57 -15.38
N TYR A 33 -50.83 33.21 -16.33
CA TYR A 33 -51.91 34.06 -16.86
C TYR A 33 -53.28 33.71 -16.27
N ILE A 34 -53.36 33.41 -14.96
CA ILE A 34 -54.65 33.33 -14.25
C ILE A 34 -54.91 34.74 -13.65
N PRO A 35 -56.03 35.44 -14.09
CA PRO A 35 -56.18 36.88 -13.82
C PRO A 35 -56.41 37.24 -12.37
N HIS A 36 -56.58 36.31 -11.43
CA HIS A 36 -57.09 36.59 -10.06
C HIS A 36 -56.11 36.33 -8.90
N GLN A 37 -54.92 35.79 -9.15
CA GLN A 37 -53.88 35.68 -8.11
C GLN A 37 -52.54 36.15 -8.66
N ARG A 38 -52.18 37.41 -8.31
CA ARG A 38 -50.86 38.01 -8.66
C ARG A 38 -49.72 37.43 -7.77
N THR A 39 -49.45 36.16 -7.83
CA THR A 39 -48.23 35.58 -7.25
C THR A 39 -47.12 35.59 -8.29
N ARG A 40 -46.60 36.76 -8.62
CA ARG A 40 -45.40 36.88 -9.44
C ARG A 40 -44.20 36.48 -8.58
N LEU A 41 -43.63 35.30 -8.77
CA LEU A 41 -42.24 35.07 -8.34
C LEU A 41 -41.36 36.17 -8.84
N ARG A 42 -40.53 36.74 -8.00
CA ARG A 42 -39.57 37.77 -8.44
C ARG A 42 -38.70 37.19 -9.56
N PRO A 43 -38.36 37.93 -10.61
CA PRO A 43 -37.64 37.39 -11.77
C PRO A 43 -36.36 36.64 -11.41
N TRP A 44 -35.63 37.06 -10.38
CA TRP A 44 -34.45 36.36 -9.90
C TRP A 44 -34.74 34.96 -9.34
N GLN A 45 -35.89 34.73 -8.66
CA GLN A 45 -36.26 33.43 -8.11
C GLN A 45 -36.55 32.42 -9.22
N SER A 46 -37.14 32.83 -10.31
CA SER A 46 -37.39 31.96 -11.47
C SER A 46 -36.06 31.53 -12.15
N TRP A 47 -35.10 32.45 -12.22
CA TRP A 47 -33.76 32.13 -12.74
C TRP A 47 -33.01 31.18 -11.80
N VAL A 48 -32.99 31.45 -10.48
CA VAL A 48 -32.34 30.57 -9.50
C VAL A 48 -32.94 29.16 -9.53
N THR A 49 -34.25 29.02 -9.56
CA THR A 49 -34.89 27.69 -9.65
C THR A 49 -34.58 26.97 -10.96
N LEU A 50 -34.52 27.67 -12.08
CA LEU A 50 -34.17 27.10 -13.38
C LEU A 50 -32.75 26.54 -13.36
N TRP A 51 -31.79 27.39 -12.97
CA TRP A 51 -30.37 27.00 -12.95
C TRP A 51 -30.07 25.92 -11.93
N SER A 52 -30.66 25.98 -10.73
CA SER A 52 -30.47 24.95 -9.71
C SER A 52 -31.04 23.60 -10.15
N THR A 53 -32.21 23.58 -10.80
CA THR A 53 -32.80 22.34 -11.36
C THR A 53 -31.90 21.75 -12.45
N ALA A 54 -31.42 22.59 -13.36
CA ALA A 54 -30.53 22.14 -14.43
C ALA A 54 -29.20 21.60 -13.86
N LEU A 55 -28.62 22.30 -12.89
CA LEU A 55 -27.38 21.89 -12.22
C LEU A 55 -27.57 20.57 -11.45
N THR A 56 -28.65 20.44 -10.68
CA THR A 56 -28.97 19.20 -9.95
C THR A 56 -29.07 18.02 -10.91
N GLY A 57 -29.84 18.18 -12.00
CA GLY A 57 -29.99 17.12 -13.00
C GLY A 57 -28.67 16.78 -13.70
N ALA A 58 -27.84 17.78 -14.04
CA ALA A 58 -26.54 17.56 -14.64
C ALA A 58 -25.59 16.81 -13.68
N CYS A 59 -25.55 17.19 -12.41
CA CYS A 59 -24.74 16.52 -11.41
C CYS A 59 -25.20 15.06 -11.16
N ILE A 60 -26.51 14.80 -11.20
CA ILE A 60 -27.04 13.43 -11.10
C ILE A 60 -26.60 12.60 -12.30
N LEU A 61 -26.74 13.10 -13.54
CA LEU A 61 -26.31 12.41 -14.74
C LEU A 61 -24.81 12.11 -14.74
N LEU A 62 -23.98 13.07 -14.28
CA LEU A 62 -22.55 12.89 -14.12
C LEU A 62 -22.24 11.85 -13.04
N SER A 63 -22.98 11.84 -11.93
CA SER A 63 -22.83 10.83 -10.88
C SER A 63 -23.13 9.43 -11.40
N LEU A 64 -24.20 9.27 -12.20
CA LEU A 64 -24.59 8.00 -12.81
C LEU A 64 -23.62 7.53 -13.89
N ALA A 65 -22.91 8.44 -14.55
CA ALA A 65 -21.86 8.11 -15.51
C ALA A 65 -20.59 7.55 -14.85
N GLU A 66 -20.49 7.58 -13.50
CA GLU A 66 -19.38 7.10 -12.69
C GLU A 66 -18.00 7.56 -13.22
N PRO A 67 -17.74 8.85 -13.24
CA PRO A 67 -16.45 9.35 -13.71
C PRO A 67 -15.33 8.93 -12.77
N ILE A 68 -14.27 8.36 -13.35
CA ILE A 68 -13.06 7.94 -12.66
C ILE A 68 -11.89 8.78 -13.16
N LEU A 69 -11.24 9.46 -12.23
CA LEU A 69 -10.00 10.17 -12.49
C LEU A 69 -8.83 9.24 -12.21
N THR A 70 -8.07 8.89 -13.25
CA THR A 70 -6.86 8.07 -13.12
C THR A 70 -5.64 8.95 -13.25
N TYR A 71 -4.73 8.87 -12.28
CA TYR A 71 -3.44 9.54 -12.32
C TYR A 71 -2.32 8.57 -11.93
N PRO A 72 -1.11 8.74 -12.49
CA PRO A 72 0.04 7.94 -12.11
C PRO A 72 0.47 8.33 -10.68
N ALA A 73 0.49 7.38 -9.77
CA ALA A 73 1.06 7.55 -8.44
C ALA A 73 2.27 6.63 -8.29
N THR A 74 3.37 7.19 -7.84
CA THR A 74 4.58 6.44 -7.58
C THR A 74 4.52 5.88 -6.16
N ARG A 75 4.53 4.55 -6.05
CA ARG A 75 4.54 3.86 -4.75
C ARG A 75 5.83 3.07 -4.57
N PRO A 76 6.40 3.07 -3.37
CA PRO A 76 7.53 2.21 -3.07
C PRO A 76 7.07 0.75 -3.06
N LYS A 77 7.86 -0.10 -3.69
CA LYS A 77 7.67 -1.55 -3.72
C LYS A 77 8.96 -2.22 -3.33
N LEU A 78 8.90 -3.17 -2.42
CA LEU A 78 10.03 -4.03 -2.10
C LEU A 78 10.00 -5.26 -3.01
N PRO A 79 11.18 -5.77 -3.41
CA PRO A 79 11.25 -7.10 -3.99
C PRO A 79 10.73 -8.14 -2.98
N PRO A 80 10.32 -9.32 -3.43
CA PRO A 80 10.06 -10.42 -2.50
C PRO A 80 11.33 -10.75 -1.71
N ILE A 81 11.21 -10.95 -0.40
CA ILE A 81 12.36 -11.19 0.49
C ILE A 81 12.13 -12.50 1.25
N TRP A 82 13.08 -13.43 1.13
CA TRP A 82 13.21 -14.53 2.06
C TRP A 82 14.14 -14.12 3.20
N VAL A 83 13.62 -14.14 4.42
CA VAL A 83 14.39 -13.87 5.64
C VAL A 83 14.89 -15.19 6.19
N LEU A 84 16.21 -15.31 6.33
CA LEU A 84 16.90 -16.43 6.93
C LEU A 84 17.26 -16.03 8.36
N TRP A 85 16.53 -16.58 9.33
CA TRP A 85 16.60 -16.20 10.72
C TRP A 85 17.40 -17.23 11.52
N ASP A 86 18.51 -16.79 12.04
CA ASP A 86 19.39 -17.61 12.89
C ASP A 86 18.78 -17.79 14.28
N VAL A 87 18.53 -19.04 14.66
CA VAL A 87 18.05 -19.45 15.99
C VAL A 87 19.06 -20.30 16.74
N SER A 88 20.32 -20.31 16.30
CA SER A 88 21.42 -21.02 16.94
C SER A 88 21.67 -20.55 18.38
N HIS A 89 22.44 -21.36 19.12
CA HIS A 89 22.72 -21.09 20.53
C HIS A 89 23.48 -19.75 20.72
N SER A 90 24.39 -19.38 19.81
CA SER A 90 25.13 -18.12 19.85
C SER A 90 24.23 -16.88 19.85
N MET A 91 23.07 -16.97 19.20
CA MET A 91 22.07 -15.91 19.19
C MET A 91 21.35 -15.69 20.54
N ARG A 92 21.58 -16.55 21.53
CA ARG A 92 21.09 -16.38 22.92
C ARG A 92 22.04 -15.55 23.78
N ASN A 93 23.20 -15.15 23.26
CA ASN A 93 24.15 -14.31 24.00
C ASN A 93 23.55 -12.98 24.37
N THR A 94 23.89 -12.51 25.59
CA THR A 94 23.32 -11.30 26.21
C THR A 94 24.17 -10.06 26.01
N ASP A 95 25.13 -10.10 25.09
CA ASP A 95 25.91 -8.91 24.68
C ASP A 95 25.03 -7.83 24.03
N ARG A 96 23.85 -8.25 23.54
CA ARG A 96 22.74 -7.39 23.16
C ARG A 96 21.53 -7.70 24.03
N LEU A 97 20.98 -6.69 24.72
CA LEU A 97 19.90 -6.89 25.68
C LEU A 97 18.52 -7.04 25.01
N PRO A 98 17.71 -7.99 25.49
CA PRO A 98 18.00 -9.04 26.51
C PRO A 98 18.89 -10.16 25.97
N ASP A 99 18.86 -10.43 24.69
CA ASP A 99 19.74 -11.29 23.90
C ASP A 99 19.73 -10.86 22.43
N ARG A 100 20.59 -11.47 21.58
CA ARG A 100 20.70 -11.13 20.17
C ARG A 100 19.41 -11.40 19.38
N ARG A 101 18.65 -12.46 19.72
CA ARG A 101 17.38 -12.80 19.05
C ARG A 101 16.33 -11.71 19.25
N HIS A 102 16.13 -11.28 20.48
CA HIS A 102 15.18 -10.22 20.82
C HIS A 102 15.64 -8.86 20.27
N TYR A 103 16.94 -8.62 20.25
CA TYR A 103 17.50 -7.40 19.65
C TYR A 103 17.22 -7.36 18.14
N ALA A 104 17.48 -8.47 17.43
CA ALA A 104 17.16 -8.61 16.01
C ALA A 104 15.67 -8.44 15.74
N LEU A 105 14.80 -9.04 16.57
CA LEU A 105 13.33 -8.90 16.45
C LEU A 105 12.92 -7.43 16.53
N ARG A 106 13.47 -6.67 17.47
CA ARG A 106 13.17 -5.25 17.62
C ARG A 106 13.54 -4.45 16.37
N LEU A 107 14.73 -4.69 15.80
CA LEU A 107 15.16 -4.06 14.55
C LEU A 107 14.19 -4.36 13.38
N TRP A 108 13.68 -5.59 13.33
CA TRP A 108 12.69 -5.98 12.34
C TRP A 108 11.32 -5.35 12.57
N GLU A 109 10.86 -5.26 13.80
CA GLU A 109 9.60 -4.58 14.12
C GLU A 109 9.65 -3.11 13.71
N GLU A 110 10.74 -2.40 14.01
CA GLU A 110 10.98 -1.01 13.57
C GLU A 110 10.99 -0.89 12.02
N ALA A 111 11.62 -1.84 11.32
CA ALA A 111 11.64 -1.88 9.87
C ALA A 111 10.24 -2.12 9.28
N LEU A 112 9.46 -3.05 9.85
CA LEU A 112 8.09 -3.32 9.45
C LEU A 112 7.15 -2.12 9.68
N ASP A 113 7.31 -1.42 10.79
CA ASP A 113 6.54 -0.20 11.07
C ASP A 113 6.88 0.92 10.08
N SER A 114 8.15 1.05 9.70
CA SER A 114 8.55 1.97 8.64
C SER A 114 7.93 1.62 7.27
N LEU A 115 7.80 0.32 6.96
CA LEU A 115 7.09 -0.15 5.75
C LEU A 115 5.60 0.17 5.78
N ASN A 116 4.96 0.05 6.95
CA ASN A 116 3.55 0.37 7.13
C ASN A 116 3.30 1.86 6.90
N GLN A 117 4.12 2.73 7.46
CA GLN A 117 4.01 4.19 7.29
C GLN A 117 4.14 4.62 5.81
N GLN A 118 4.90 3.87 5.02
CA GLN A 118 5.15 4.18 3.61
C GLN A 118 4.18 3.47 2.64
N GLU A 119 3.24 2.68 3.17
CA GLU A 119 2.34 1.83 2.37
C GLU A 119 3.08 0.98 1.31
N ALA A 120 4.33 0.63 1.60
CA ALA A 120 5.17 -0.12 0.67
C ALA A 120 4.68 -1.56 0.53
N GLN A 121 4.40 -1.99 -0.68
CA GLN A 121 4.05 -3.38 -0.94
C GLN A 121 5.29 -4.27 -0.83
N SER A 122 5.16 -5.42 -0.16
CA SER A 122 6.24 -6.40 0.00
C SER A 122 5.67 -7.80 0.17
N LYS A 123 6.41 -8.79 -0.32
CA LYS A 123 6.17 -10.21 0.02
C LYS A 123 7.36 -10.67 0.85
N MET A 124 7.10 -11.26 2.01
CA MET A 124 8.13 -11.75 2.92
C MET A 124 7.85 -13.19 3.30
N GLY A 125 8.88 -14.02 3.29
CA GLY A 125 8.85 -15.40 3.79
C GLY A 125 9.93 -15.58 4.85
N LEU A 126 9.80 -16.62 5.68
CA LEU A 126 10.68 -16.87 6.80
C LEU A 126 11.21 -18.30 6.75
N ILE A 127 12.53 -18.43 6.76
CA ILE A 127 13.28 -19.66 6.96
C ILE A 127 14.04 -19.48 8.27
N VAL A 128 13.93 -20.45 9.18
CA VAL A 128 14.72 -20.48 10.42
C VAL A 128 15.83 -21.51 10.27
N PHE A 129 16.99 -21.23 10.84
CA PHE A 129 18.11 -22.15 10.76
C PHE A 129 18.96 -22.17 12.04
N ALA A 130 19.53 -23.32 12.32
CA ALA A 130 20.58 -23.57 13.29
C ALA A 130 21.42 -24.75 12.76
N GLN A 131 21.37 -25.93 13.37
CA GLN A 131 22.01 -27.14 12.86
C GLN A 131 21.42 -27.59 11.50
N GLY A 132 20.16 -27.25 11.23
CA GLY A 132 19.45 -27.48 9.98
C GLY A 132 18.58 -26.29 9.62
N ALA A 133 17.99 -26.28 8.42
CA ALA A 133 17.13 -25.22 7.92
C ALA A 133 15.67 -25.67 7.76
N TYR A 134 14.71 -24.79 8.13
CA TYR A 134 13.28 -25.09 8.11
C TYR A 134 12.50 -23.88 7.58
N GLY A 135 11.65 -24.09 6.59
CA GLY A 135 10.71 -23.08 6.12
C GLY A 135 9.57 -22.90 7.11
N LEU A 136 9.53 -21.75 7.79
CA LEU A 136 8.50 -21.45 8.77
C LEU A 136 7.28 -20.76 8.18
N LEU A 137 7.49 -19.84 7.22
CA LEU A 137 6.42 -19.10 6.58
C LEU A 137 6.71 -18.92 5.08
N PRO A 138 5.79 -19.30 4.17
CA PRO A 138 5.95 -19.02 2.75
C PRO A 138 5.82 -17.51 2.47
N LEU A 139 6.22 -17.09 1.26
CA LEU A 139 6.10 -15.68 0.83
C LEU A 139 4.65 -15.18 0.93
N THR A 140 4.41 -14.27 1.86
CA THR A 140 3.11 -13.64 2.10
C THR A 140 3.20 -12.12 2.02
N THR A 141 2.09 -11.48 1.67
CA THR A 141 1.91 -10.02 1.77
C THR A 141 1.37 -9.59 3.13
N ASP A 142 0.92 -10.55 3.93
CA ASP A 142 0.39 -10.30 5.27
C ASP A 142 1.53 -10.09 6.28
N ARG A 143 1.71 -8.82 6.65
CA ARG A 143 2.77 -8.40 7.58
C ARG A 143 2.51 -8.83 9.01
N GLU A 144 1.25 -8.94 9.41
CA GLU A 144 0.91 -9.35 10.77
C GLU A 144 1.22 -10.84 10.96
N THR A 145 0.90 -11.67 9.95
CA THR A 145 1.31 -13.08 9.94
C THR A 145 2.84 -13.21 9.94
N PHE A 146 3.55 -12.37 9.18
CA PHE A 146 5.01 -12.38 9.18
C PHE A 146 5.59 -11.95 10.56
N ARG A 147 5.06 -10.90 11.16
CA ARG A 147 5.44 -10.43 12.51
C ARG A 147 5.20 -11.50 13.56
N TRP A 148 4.05 -12.17 13.49
CA TRP A 148 3.76 -13.28 14.38
C TRP A 148 4.76 -14.43 14.21
N ALA A 149 5.08 -14.82 12.97
CA ALA A 149 6.05 -15.89 12.69
C ALA A 149 7.46 -15.55 13.22
N LEU A 150 7.91 -14.28 13.10
CA LEU A 150 9.18 -13.84 13.70
C LEU A 150 9.19 -14.00 15.22
N ARG A 151 8.10 -13.65 15.91
CA ARG A 151 7.97 -13.82 17.35
C ARG A 151 7.98 -15.30 17.76
N GLN A 152 7.42 -16.18 16.95
CA GLN A 152 7.51 -17.61 17.19
C GLN A 152 8.94 -18.14 16.94
N ALA A 153 9.64 -17.60 15.95
CA ALA A 153 11.00 -18.02 15.60
C ALA A 153 11.99 -17.85 16.76
N ILE A 154 11.88 -16.80 17.57
CA ILE A 154 12.82 -16.54 18.67
C ILE A 154 12.78 -17.57 19.80
N VAL A 155 11.67 -18.30 19.97
CA VAL A 155 11.52 -19.32 21.01
C VAL A 155 11.87 -20.72 20.51
N LEU A 156 12.13 -20.87 19.20
CA LEU A 156 12.49 -22.16 18.63
C LEU A 156 13.88 -22.60 19.09
N ASP A 157 14.01 -23.89 19.30
CA ASP A 157 15.28 -24.59 19.58
C ASP A 157 15.42 -25.74 18.59
N ILE A 158 16.26 -25.55 17.57
CA ILE A 158 16.44 -26.50 16.46
C ILE A 158 17.81 -27.18 16.50
N GLY A 159 18.37 -27.31 17.69
CA GLY A 159 19.66 -27.98 17.92
C GLY A 159 20.87 -27.06 18.01
N GLU A 160 22.00 -27.67 18.31
CA GLU A 160 23.28 -26.99 18.47
C GLU A 160 24.03 -26.94 17.13
N GLY A 161 24.61 -25.80 16.81
CA GLY A 161 25.32 -25.57 15.55
C GLY A 161 24.68 -24.50 14.68
N THR A 162 25.35 -24.20 13.57
CA THR A 162 24.86 -23.19 12.61
C THR A 162 25.25 -23.62 11.20
N ASP A 163 24.28 -24.08 10.42
CA ASP A 163 24.46 -24.41 9.01
C ASP A 163 23.76 -23.38 8.13
N LEU A 164 24.52 -22.32 7.82
CA LEU A 164 24.07 -21.26 6.93
C LEU A 164 23.99 -21.73 5.48
N ALA A 165 24.80 -22.73 5.10
CA ALA A 165 24.82 -23.23 3.72
C ALA A 165 23.50 -23.89 3.35
N GLU A 166 23.00 -24.77 4.21
CA GLU A 166 21.70 -25.43 4.02
C GLU A 166 20.55 -24.42 3.93
N ALA A 167 20.57 -23.39 4.81
CA ALA A 167 19.56 -22.33 4.79
C ALA A 167 19.57 -21.55 3.47
N LEU A 168 20.75 -21.24 2.96
CA LEU A 168 20.90 -20.53 1.69
C LEU A 168 20.48 -21.39 0.51
N GLU A 169 20.85 -22.67 0.46
CA GLU A 169 20.43 -23.60 -0.60
C GLU A 169 18.91 -23.74 -0.64
N MET A 170 18.28 -23.89 0.52
CA MET A 170 16.83 -23.92 0.64
C MET A 170 16.21 -22.63 0.10
N ALA A 171 16.71 -21.47 0.54
CA ALA A 171 16.19 -20.17 0.11
C ALA A 171 16.36 -19.95 -1.38
N ILE A 172 17.50 -20.32 -1.96
CA ILE A 172 17.76 -20.22 -3.41
C ILE A 172 16.82 -21.14 -4.20
N THR A 173 16.50 -22.31 -3.66
CA THR A 173 15.56 -23.25 -4.29
C THR A 173 14.14 -22.66 -4.36
N TYR A 174 13.71 -21.94 -3.33
CA TYR A 174 12.39 -21.27 -3.28
C TYR A 174 12.38 -19.91 -3.96
N ALA A 175 13.54 -19.33 -4.24
CA ALA A 175 13.64 -17.99 -4.81
C ALA A 175 13.15 -17.96 -6.26
N GLN A 176 12.25 -17.03 -6.53
CA GLN A 176 11.80 -16.67 -7.87
C GLN A 176 12.67 -15.52 -8.45
N PRO A 177 12.65 -15.26 -9.75
CA PRO A 177 13.36 -14.12 -10.32
C PRO A 177 13.01 -12.80 -9.63
N GLY A 178 14.02 -12.03 -9.26
CA GLY A 178 13.86 -10.77 -8.54
C GLY A 178 13.61 -10.90 -7.03
N THR A 179 13.71 -12.11 -6.49
CA THR A 179 13.69 -12.35 -5.02
C THR A 179 15.03 -11.97 -4.42
N HIS A 180 15.00 -11.37 -3.24
CA HIS A 180 16.16 -11.08 -2.42
C HIS A 180 16.21 -12.00 -1.20
N LEU A 181 17.39 -12.34 -0.72
CA LEU A 181 17.61 -13.06 0.52
C LEU A 181 18.13 -12.10 1.57
N LEU A 182 17.71 -12.26 2.82
CA LEU A 182 18.20 -11.46 3.94
C LEU A 182 18.52 -12.36 5.13
N ILE A 183 19.80 -12.51 5.42
CA ILE A 183 20.32 -13.27 6.54
C ILE A 183 20.28 -12.39 7.80
N VAL A 184 19.82 -12.93 8.91
CA VAL A 184 19.87 -12.32 10.25
C VAL A 184 20.64 -13.26 11.16
N SER A 185 21.89 -12.94 11.47
CA SER A 185 22.78 -13.83 12.23
C SER A 185 23.92 -13.02 12.88
N ASP A 186 24.56 -13.61 13.87
CA ASP A 186 25.82 -13.09 14.42
C ASP A 186 27.05 -13.54 13.60
N GLY A 187 26.84 -14.33 12.54
CA GLY A 187 27.88 -14.83 11.67
C GLY A 187 28.68 -16.02 12.24
N ALA A 188 28.34 -16.50 13.45
CA ALA A 188 28.95 -17.68 14.03
C ALA A 188 28.53 -18.92 13.20
N HIS A 189 29.39 -19.31 12.30
CA HIS A 189 29.24 -20.50 11.48
C HIS A 189 30.37 -21.48 11.78
N ASN A 190 30.06 -22.76 11.93
CA ASN A 190 31.06 -23.79 12.30
C ASN A 190 32.20 -23.90 11.28
N ASN A 191 32.01 -23.36 10.04
CA ASN A 191 33.04 -23.33 9.03
C ASN A 191 32.94 -22.02 8.19
N PRO A 192 33.53 -20.90 8.67
CA PRO A 192 33.25 -19.54 8.19
C PRO A 192 33.65 -19.23 6.73
N LEU A 193 34.37 -20.08 6.06
CA LEU A 193 34.74 -19.89 4.65
C LEU A 193 34.75 -21.23 3.90
N SER A 194 33.73 -22.06 4.15
CA SER A 194 33.60 -23.31 3.44
C SER A 194 33.55 -23.08 1.93
N ALA A 195 34.10 -24.03 1.16
CA ALA A 195 33.97 -24.02 -0.31
C ALA A 195 32.51 -23.93 -0.71
N ASP A 196 31.62 -24.51 0.08
CA ASP A 196 30.17 -24.55 -0.11
C ASP A 196 29.55 -23.15 -0.11
N LEU A 197 29.89 -22.28 0.85
CA LEU A 197 29.33 -20.90 0.88
C LEU A 197 29.77 -20.06 -0.33
N ARG A 198 30.99 -20.27 -0.84
CA ARG A 198 31.46 -19.59 -2.06
C ARG A 198 30.67 -20.05 -3.29
N GLN A 199 30.51 -21.35 -3.43
CA GLN A 199 29.76 -21.96 -4.53
C GLN A 199 28.28 -21.52 -4.50
N ILE A 200 27.67 -21.46 -3.33
CA ILE A 200 26.31 -20.99 -3.12
C ILE A 200 26.20 -19.49 -3.49
N ALA A 201 27.16 -18.65 -3.08
CA ALA A 201 27.18 -17.24 -3.46
C ALA A 201 27.29 -17.04 -4.97
N GLU A 202 28.13 -17.84 -5.64
CA GLU A 202 28.27 -17.83 -7.11
C GLU A 202 26.99 -18.27 -7.81
N ALA A 203 26.32 -19.31 -7.31
CA ALA A 203 25.03 -19.77 -7.80
C ALA A 203 23.93 -18.72 -7.62
N ALA A 204 23.90 -18.03 -6.48
CA ALA A 204 22.97 -16.93 -6.24
C ALA A 204 23.23 -15.74 -7.16
N ALA A 205 24.51 -15.35 -7.34
CA ALA A 205 24.90 -14.28 -8.24
C ALA A 205 24.55 -14.59 -9.70
N ALA A 206 24.79 -15.82 -10.17
CA ALA A 206 24.43 -16.27 -11.50
C ALA A 206 22.91 -16.21 -11.77
N ARG A 207 22.09 -16.36 -10.74
CA ARG A 207 20.63 -16.23 -10.80
C ARG A 207 20.13 -14.80 -10.51
N ALA A 208 21.03 -13.84 -10.34
CA ALA A 208 20.74 -12.47 -9.94
C ALA A 208 19.86 -12.39 -8.65
N ILE A 209 20.19 -13.22 -7.65
CA ILE A 209 19.56 -13.25 -6.34
C ILE A 209 20.51 -12.54 -5.35
N PRO A 210 20.26 -11.26 -4.99
CA PRO A 210 21.08 -10.56 -4.00
C PRO A 210 20.91 -11.16 -2.62
N ILE A 211 22.03 -11.43 -1.93
CA ILE A 211 22.05 -11.87 -0.53
C ILE A 211 22.42 -10.66 0.32
N HIS A 212 21.48 -10.21 1.13
CA HIS A 212 21.71 -9.19 2.13
C HIS A 212 22.00 -9.84 3.48
N ALA A 213 22.66 -9.12 4.38
CA ALA A 213 22.92 -9.61 5.72
C ALA A 213 22.74 -8.51 6.76
N LEU A 214 22.05 -8.86 7.83
CA LEU A 214 21.99 -8.12 9.07
C LEU A 214 22.85 -8.86 10.10
N TRP A 215 23.98 -8.30 10.42
CA TRP A 215 24.82 -8.78 11.51
C TRP A 215 24.34 -8.25 12.85
N VAL A 216 24.19 -9.17 13.81
CA VAL A 216 23.70 -8.90 15.16
C VAL A 216 24.74 -9.38 16.17
N GLY A 217 25.57 -8.49 16.66
CA GLY A 217 26.63 -8.82 17.63
C GLY A 217 27.28 -7.56 18.16
N GLN A 218 28.15 -7.70 19.16
CA GLN A 218 28.90 -6.59 19.72
C GLN A 218 30.40 -6.72 19.43
N ASP A 219 30.94 -7.93 19.58
CA ASP A 219 32.38 -8.17 19.44
C ASP A 219 32.67 -8.94 18.14
N PRO A 220 33.34 -8.31 17.16
CA PRO A 220 33.76 -8.97 15.93
C PRO A 220 34.74 -10.13 16.11
N ALA A 221 35.40 -10.23 17.27
CA ALA A 221 36.34 -11.30 17.56
C ALA A 221 35.65 -12.62 17.95
N THR A 222 34.44 -12.54 18.52
CA THR A 222 33.60 -13.70 18.87
C THR A 222 32.50 -13.99 17.89
N THR A 223 32.29 -13.08 16.94
CA THR A 223 31.28 -13.17 15.87
C THR A 223 31.96 -12.91 14.53
N PHE A 224 31.51 -13.50 13.45
CA PHE A 224 32.19 -13.47 12.17
C PHE A 224 31.46 -12.62 11.12
N PRO A 225 31.38 -11.28 11.29
CA PRO A 225 30.72 -10.40 10.34
C PRO A 225 31.29 -10.45 8.94
N GLN A 226 32.59 -10.82 8.80
CA GLN A 226 33.29 -10.90 7.54
C GLN A 226 32.67 -11.92 6.58
N THR A 227 32.20 -13.07 7.08
CA THR A 227 31.53 -14.07 6.26
C THR A 227 30.24 -13.52 5.64
N LEU A 228 29.42 -12.85 6.46
CA LEU A 228 28.18 -12.23 6.01
C LEU A 228 28.43 -11.06 5.05
N GLN A 229 29.47 -10.27 5.32
CA GLN A 229 29.87 -9.18 4.45
C GLN A 229 30.34 -9.69 3.09
N HIS A 230 31.20 -10.71 3.02
CA HIS A 230 31.66 -11.31 1.78
C HIS A 230 30.52 -11.92 0.95
N LEU A 231 29.55 -12.61 1.60
CA LEU A 231 28.35 -13.11 0.91
C LEU A 231 27.57 -11.99 0.26
N SER A 232 27.36 -10.90 0.99
CA SER A 232 26.62 -9.74 0.50
C SER A 232 27.36 -9.06 -0.65
N GLU A 233 28.67 -8.83 -0.54
CA GLU A 233 29.48 -8.19 -1.58
C GLU A 233 29.48 -9.00 -2.89
N ARG A 234 29.67 -10.33 -2.81
CA ARG A 234 29.71 -11.23 -3.98
C ARG A 234 28.39 -11.32 -4.75
N THR A 235 27.28 -11.11 -4.07
CA THR A 235 25.94 -11.21 -4.65
C THR A 235 25.29 -9.85 -4.92
N HIS A 236 26.06 -8.74 -4.83
CA HIS A 236 25.55 -7.38 -4.95
C HIS A 236 24.45 -7.05 -3.94
N GLY A 237 24.48 -7.69 -2.77
CA GLY A 237 23.60 -7.42 -1.66
C GLY A 237 24.09 -6.25 -0.80
N ARG A 238 23.48 -6.09 0.38
CA ARG A 238 23.84 -5.08 1.37
C ARG A 238 24.16 -5.75 2.70
N PHE A 239 25.12 -5.19 3.40
CA PHE A 239 25.46 -5.57 4.75
C PHE A 239 25.03 -4.47 5.73
N TRP A 240 24.32 -4.86 6.79
CA TRP A 240 23.92 -3.98 7.89
C TRP A 240 24.55 -4.46 9.18
N ASN A 241 25.10 -3.50 9.92
CA ASN A 241 25.72 -3.71 11.21
C ASN A 241 24.81 -3.16 12.32
N ASN A 242 24.12 -4.04 13.04
CA ASN A 242 23.23 -3.70 14.16
C ASN A 242 22.17 -2.62 13.86
N THR A 243 21.88 -2.38 12.62
CA THR A 243 20.82 -1.45 12.17
C THR A 243 20.17 -2.04 10.93
N LEU A 244 18.84 -1.97 10.83
CA LEU A 244 18.14 -2.47 9.66
C LEU A 244 17.37 -1.34 8.97
N SER A 245 17.63 -1.15 7.69
CA SER A 245 16.84 -0.25 6.86
C SER A 245 16.54 -0.90 5.52
N LEU A 246 15.28 -1.12 5.25
CA LEU A 246 14.83 -1.72 3.99
C LEU A 246 14.64 -0.67 2.87
N ARG A 247 14.71 0.63 3.20
CA ARG A 247 14.57 1.73 2.21
C ARG A 247 15.49 1.61 0.99
N PRO A 248 16.77 1.22 1.13
CA PRO A 248 17.65 1.08 -0.01
C PRO A 248 17.27 -0.02 -0.99
N LEU A 249 16.36 -0.92 -0.62
CA LEU A 249 15.85 -2.00 -1.46
C LEU A 249 14.60 -1.59 -2.24
N TYR A 250 14.03 -0.40 -1.99
CA TYR A 250 12.82 0.04 -2.65
C TYR A 250 13.04 0.23 -4.15
N ARG A 251 12.13 -0.31 -4.92
CA ARG A 251 11.89 0.07 -6.31
C ARG A 251 10.64 0.94 -6.31
N TYR A 252 10.64 1.98 -7.12
CA TYR A 252 9.48 2.83 -7.27
C TYR A 252 8.71 2.40 -8.51
N GLU A 253 7.49 1.95 -8.31
CA GLU A 253 6.60 1.55 -9.39
C GLU A 253 5.50 2.58 -9.56
N THR A 254 5.29 3.01 -10.81
CA THR A 254 4.22 3.95 -11.14
C THR A 254 2.96 3.14 -11.40
N LEU A 255 2.01 3.21 -10.47
CA LEU A 255 0.73 2.53 -10.59
C LEU A 255 -0.37 3.54 -10.91
N PRO A 256 -1.33 3.19 -11.78
CA PRO A 256 -2.51 4.02 -11.97
C PRO A 256 -3.38 3.95 -10.71
N VAL A 257 -3.59 5.10 -10.09
CA VAL A 257 -4.53 5.24 -8.96
C VAL A 257 -5.81 5.87 -9.48
N SER A 258 -6.93 5.22 -9.22
CA SER A 258 -8.25 5.62 -9.69
C SER A 258 -9.06 6.23 -8.55
N TYR A 259 -9.55 7.44 -8.75
CA TYR A 259 -10.45 8.13 -7.82
C TYR A 259 -11.86 8.20 -8.41
N PRO A 260 -12.88 7.58 -7.77
CA PRO A 260 -14.26 7.74 -8.18
C PRO A 260 -14.76 9.13 -7.82
N LEU A 261 -15.16 9.93 -8.81
CA LEU A 261 -15.68 11.28 -8.61
C LEU A 261 -17.19 11.31 -8.32
N GLN A 262 -17.85 10.15 -8.35
CA GLN A 262 -19.29 9.99 -8.16
C GLN A 262 -19.82 10.70 -6.91
N LYS A 263 -19.14 10.54 -5.76
CA LYS A 263 -19.54 11.18 -4.51
C LYS A 263 -19.51 12.71 -4.57
N ILE A 264 -18.54 13.28 -5.30
CA ILE A 264 -18.41 14.73 -5.46
C ILE A 264 -19.62 15.30 -6.21
N PHE A 265 -20.02 14.65 -7.31
CA PHE A 265 -21.18 15.06 -8.07
C PHE A 265 -22.49 14.87 -7.32
N LEU A 266 -22.60 13.82 -6.49
CA LEU A 266 -23.76 13.61 -5.63
C LEU A 266 -23.89 14.73 -4.59
N TRP A 267 -22.82 15.12 -3.93
CA TRP A 267 -22.83 16.24 -2.98
C TRP A 267 -23.14 17.57 -3.65
N ALA A 268 -22.62 17.79 -4.84
CA ALA A 268 -22.94 18.99 -5.64
C ALA A 268 -24.44 19.03 -6.01
N ALA A 269 -25.04 17.88 -6.35
CA ALA A 269 -26.47 17.78 -6.64
C ALA A 269 -27.32 18.10 -5.39
N LEU A 270 -26.94 17.58 -4.23
CA LEU A 270 -27.63 17.87 -2.96
C LEU A 270 -27.57 19.35 -2.60
N LEU A 271 -26.39 19.97 -2.76
CA LEU A 271 -26.22 21.40 -2.51
C LEU A 271 -27.08 22.26 -3.45
N ALA A 272 -27.13 21.92 -4.75
CA ALA A 272 -27.97 22.61 -5.71
C ALA A 272 -29.45 22.47 -5.40
N ALA A 273 -29.91 21.27 -4.98
CA ALA A 273 -31.27 21.02 -4.53
C ALA A 273 -31.61 21.82 -3.25
N PHE A 274 -30.68 21.94 -2.31
CA PHE A 274 -30.85 22.77 -1.10
C PHE A 274 -31.00 24.25 -1.42
N ILE A 275 -30.19 24.80 -2.30
CA ILE A 275 -30.28 26.19 -2.78
C ILE A 275 -31.65 26.41 -3.43
N MET A 276 -32.13 25.45 -4.23
CA MET A 276 -33.47 25.53 -4.83
C MET A 276 -34.57 25.57 -3.76
N GLY A 277 -34.45 24.74 -2.72
CA GLY A 277 -35.40 24.72 -1.60
C GLY A 277 -35.47 26.05 -0.87
N ILE A 278 -34.33 26.69 -0.60
CA ILE A 278 -34.26 28.04 0.00
C ILE A 278 -34.94 29.07 -0.92
N ALA A 279 -34.62 29.09 -2.19
CA ALA A 279 -35.19 30.04 -3.14
C ALA A 279 -36.72 29.94 -3.23
N LEU A 280 -37.27 28.71 -3.16
CA LEU A 280 -38.70 28.47 -3.12
C LEU A 280 -39.31 28.92 -1.79
N SER A 281 -38.70 28.60 -0.64
CA SER A 281 -39.20 28.99 0.68
C SER A 281 -39.26 30.52 0.86
N LEU A 282 -38.24 31.25 0.40
CA LEU A 282 -38.24 32.71 0.39
C LEU A 282 -39.36 33.29 -0.49
N GLY A 283 -39.79 32.58 -1.52
CA GLY A 283 -40.96 32.91 -2.32
C GLY A 283 -42.28 32.77 -1.54
N TRP A 284 -42.42 31.73 -0.72
CA TRP A 284 -43.59 31.47 0.11
C TRP A 284 -43.72 32.47 1.26
N PHE A 285 -42.63 32.84 1.92
CA PHE A 285 -42.66 33.85 3.00
C PHE A 285 -43.16 35.23 2.53
N ASN A 286 -42.85 35.62 1.31
CA ASN A 286 -43.36 36.87 0.72
C ASN A 286 -44.85 36.83 0.33
N LEU A 287 -45.46 35.63 0.26
CA LEU A 287 -46.87 35.43 0.01
C LEU A 287 -47.73 35.53 1.29
N LEU A 288 -47.14 35.17 2.45
CA LEU A 288 -47.82 35.19 3.77
C LEU A 288 -47.73 36.58 4.44
N SER A 289 -46.83 37.46 3.93
CA SER A 289 -46.62 38.82 4.45
C SER A 289 -47.25 39.92 3.59
N ALA A 290 -48.00 39.59 2.54
CA ALA A 290 -48.73 40.49 1.66
C ALA A 290 -50.24 40.21 1.78
#